data_b50efad592fec64884429d0788169741
#
_entry.id   b50efad592fec64884429d0788169741
#
_cell.length_a   1.000
_cell.length_b   1.000
_cell.length_c   1.000
_cell.angle_alpha   90.00
_cell.angle_beta   90.00
_cell.angle_gamma   90.00
#
_symmetry.space_group_name_H-M   'P 1'
#
loop_
_entity.id
_entity.type
_entity.pdbx_description
1 polymer ?
#
loop_
_entity_poly.entity_id
_entity_poly.type
_entity_poly.pdbx_seq_one_letter_code
_entity_poly.pdbx_strand_id
1 'polypeptide(L)'
;MHRIAVIGSGPMALYTLKHLSMAKIPLAITIFEASSIAGVGMPYKPELNADYMLCNAFSREIPPAIRPLLDWLKDQPERELSEWELSPHDLTGRAFYPRVLIGEYLGEEFAALCDKAREKGHRVTVETDCRVADIVARDGKPLLQLENPADSRDLLFDDVIIASGHSWPKKPEVDGVRLASPWPYTNITALDAGDIGILGSSLSAIDVVVALGHAHGVFGES
;
A
#
# COMPACT_ATOMS: atom_id res chain seq x y z
N MET A 1 18.55 19.67 12.71
CA MET A 1 17.55 19.30 11.72
C MET A 1 16.26 19.00 12.44
N HIS A 2 15.14 19.51 11.96
CA HIS A 2 13.82 19.18 12.48
C HIS A 2 13.51 17.71 12.18
N ARG A 3 13.13 16.93 13.19
CA ARG A 3 12.97 15.47 13.12
C ARG A 3 11.50 15.12 12.93
N ILE A 4 11.14 14.47 11.84
CA ILE A 4 9.79 14.06 11.52
C ILE A 4 9.74 12.54 11.42
N ALA A 5 8.81 11.90 12.13
CA ALA A 5 8.48 10.51 11.92
C ALA A 5 7.26 10.38 10.99
N VAL A 6 7.31 9.44 10.07
CA VAL A 6 6.16 9.03 9.27
C VAL A 6 5.87 7.56 9.55
N ILE A 7 4.68 7.25 10.04
CA ILE A 7 4.28 5.87 10.40
C ILE A 7 3.47 5.27 9.26
N GLY A 8 4.06 4.30 8.59
CA GLY A 8 3.60 3.71 7.33
C GLY A 8 4.33 4.29 6.12
N SER A 9 4.48 3.50 5.08
CA SER A 9 5.17 3.86 3.84
C SER A 9 4.29 3.80 2.58
N GLY A 10 2.98 3.58 2.74
CA GLY A 10 2.04 3.49 1.62
C GLY A 10 1.80 4.82 0.89
N PRO A 11 0.80 4.91 -0.01
CA PRO A 11 0.55 6.08 -0.84
C PRO A 11 0.44 7.40 -0.08
N MET A 12 -0.17 7.39 1.12
CA MET A 12 -0.25 8.61 1.94
C MET A 12 1.13 9.08 2.39
N ALA A 13 2.02 8.17 2.77
CA ALA A 13 3.39 8.50 3.12
C ALA A 13 4.18 8.97 1.89
N LEU A 14 3.97 8.35 0.72
CA LEU A 14 4.59 8.74 -0.54
C LEU A 14 4.29 10.21 -0.87
N TYR A 15 3.00 10.59 -0.90
CA TYR A 15 2.62 11.97 -1.20
C TYR A 15 3.03 12.96 -0.10
N THR A 16 3.04 12.52 1.16
CA THR A 16 3.58 13.31 2.27
C THR A 16 5.07 13.57 2.07
N LEU A 17 5.87 12.55 1.75
CA LEU A 17 7.30 12.70 1.46
C LEU A 17 7.54 13.62 0.28
N LYS A 18 6.71 13.54 -0.78
CA LYS A 18 6.77 14.46 -1.91
C LYS A 18 6.69 15.93 -1.45
N HIS A 19 5.75 16.24 -0.57
CA HIS A 19 5.60 17.60 -0.04
C HIS A 19 6.72 17.98 0.93
N LEU A 20 7.12 17.10 1.83
CA LEU A 20 8.23 17.35 2.76
C LEU A 20 9.56 17.58 2.00
N SER A 21 9.77 16.88 0.87
CA SER A 21 10.97 17.05 0.03
C SER A 21 11.07 18.42 -0.64
N MET A 22 10.01 19.24 -0.59
CA MET A 22 9.99 20.62 -1.10
C MET A 22 10.32 21.65 -0.01
N ALA A 23 10.53 21.24 1.22
CA ALA A 23 10.88 22.14 2.31
C ALA A 23 12.21 22.86 2.02
N LYS A 24 12.26 24.15 2.33
CA LYS A 24 13.45 25.00 2.12
C LYS A 24 14.53 24.79 3.18
N ILE A 25 14.19 24.13 4.27
CA ILE A 25 15.11 23.81 5.36
C ILE A 25 15.38 22.30 5.36
N PRO A 26 16.61 21.85 5.70
CA PRO A 26 16.90 20.44 5.82
C PRO A 26 16.10 19.78 6.93
N LEU A 27 15.42 18.67 6.59
CA LEU A 27 14.61 17.85 7.50
C LEU A 27 15.32 16.49 7.74
N ALA A 28 15.12 15.92 8.92
CA ALA A 28 15.45 14.53 9.23
C ALA A 28 14.16 13.72 9.29
N ILE A 29 13.86 12.97 8.23
CA ILE A 29 12.63 12.23 8.04
C ILE A 29 12.93 10.76 8.27
N THR A 30 12.22 10.12 9.20
CA THR A 30 12.29 8.66 9.42
C THR A 30 10.92 8.07 9.11
N ILE A 31 10.90 7.11 8.19
CA ILE A 31 9.67 6.43 7.76
C ILE A 31 9.72 5.01 8.33
N PHE A 32 8.69 4.64 9.11
CA PHE A 32 8.57 3.35 9.75
C PHE A 32 7.55 2.49 8.99
N GLU A 33 8.00 1.37 8.44
CA GLU A 33 7.15 0.41 7.76
C GLU A 33 7.09 -0.90 8.56
N ALA A 34 5.88 -1.38 8.82
CA ALA A 34 5.66 -2.59 9.61
C ALA A 34 6.02 -3.89 8.87
N SER A 35 6.13 -3.85 7.55
CA SER A 35 6.50 -4.99 6.70
C SER A 35 7.92 -4.83 6.15
N SER A 36 8.42 -5.88 5.49
CA SER A 36 9.74 -5.89 4.87
C SER A 36 9.86 -5.03 3.62
N ILE A 37 8.73 -4.67 2.98
CA ILE A 37 8.70 -3.91 1.74
C ILE A 37 8.05 -2.55 1.98
N ALA A 38 8.80 -1.47 1.73
CA ALA A 38 8.32 -0.10 1.83
C ALA A 38 7.80 0.43 0.48
N GLY A 39 6.90 1.44 0.54
CA GLY A 39 6.42 2.17 -0.62
C GLY A 39 5.12 1.65 -1.21
N VAL A 40 4.86 0.36 -1.12
CA VAL A 40 3.73 -0.31 -1.78
C VAL A 40 2.39 0.08 -1.14
N GLY A 41 2.30 -0.04 0.18
CA GLY A 41 1.06 0.15 0.92
C GLY A 41 0.12 -1.07 0.85
N MET A 42 -0.68 -1.22 1.91
CA MET A 42 -1.51 -2.40 2.16
C MET A 42 -2.45 -2.77 1.00
N PRO A 43 -3.17 -1.84 0.32
CA PRO A 43 -4.11 -2.20 -0.75
C PRO A 43 -3.46 -2.79 -2.01
N TYR A 44 -2.14 -2.73 -2.12
CA TYR A 44 -1.39 -3.07 -3.34
C TYR A 44 -0.40 -4.21 -3.14
N LYS A 45 -0.36 -4.81 -1.94
CA LYS A 45 0.55 -5.91 -1.61
C LYS A 45 0.12 -7.22 -2.26
N PRO A 46 1.04 -8.00 -2.85
CA PRO A 46 0.73 -9.29 -3.47
C PRO A 46 0.18 -10.32 -2.46
N GLU A 47 0.58 -10.24 -1.18
CA GLU A 47 0.07 -11.16 -0.15
C GLU A 47 -1.42 -10.93 0.18
N LEU A 48 -1.96 -9.77 -0.20
CA LEU A 48 -3.34 -9.37 0.07
C LEU A 48 -4.24 -9.42 -1.16
N ASN A 49 -3.66 -9.38 -2.36
CA ASN A 49 -4.38 -9.30 -3.63
C ASN A 49 -3.94 -10.40 -4.59
N ALA A 50 -4.86 -10.92 -5.37
CA ALA A 50 -4.53 -11.72 -6.54
C ALA A 50 -4.21 -10.80 -7.74
N ASP A 51 -3.46 -11.34 -8.72
CA ASP A 51 -2.98 -10.59 -9.88
C ASP A 51 -4.13 -10.08 -10.78
N TYR A 52 -5.26 -10.77 -10.77
CA TYR A 52 -6.47 -10.37 -11.50
C TYR A 52 -7.29 -9.26 -10.81
N MET A 53 -6.95 -8.87 -9.57
CA MET A 53 -7.67 -7.83 -8.85
C MET A 53 -7.26 -6.44 -9.34
N LEU A 54 -8.20 -5.77 -10.01
CA LEU A 54 -7.96 -4.45 -10.57
C LEU A 54 -8.06 -3.34 -9.53
N CYS A 55 -7.32 -2.26 -9.76
CA CYS A 55 -7.51 -1.01 -9.05
C CYS A 55 -8.88 -0.41 -9.39
N ASN A 56 -9.43 0.39 -8.47
CA ASN A 56 -10.70 1.07 -8.65
C ASN A 56 -10.57 2.51 -9.21
N ALA A 57 -9.39 2.89 -9.66
CA ALA A 57 -9.10 4.19 -10.26
C ALA A 57 -8.47 3.99 -11.63
N PHE A 58 -8.80 4.85 -12.59
CA PHE A 58 -8.07 4.92 -13.85
C PHE A 58 -6.62 5.33 -13.61
N SER A 59 -5.69 4.87 -14.47
CA SER A 59 -4.28 5.22 -14.31
C SER A 59 -4.03 6.73 -14.29
N ARG A 60 -4.82 7.52 -15.06
CA ARG A 60 -4.74 8.99 -15.07
C ARG A 60 -5.23 9.66 -13.78
N GLU A 61 -5.97 8.93 -12.94
CA GLU A 61 -6.51 9.45 -11.68
C GLU A 61 -5.55 9.23 -10.50
N ILE A 62 -4.50 8.43 -10.73
CA ILE A 62 -3.43 8.22 -9.75
C ILE A 62 -2.45 9.39 -9.87
N PRO A 63 -2.37 10.29 -8.87
CA PRO A 63 -1.48 11.43 -8.96
C PRO A 63 -0.01 10.96 -9.03
N PRO A 64 0.81 11.47 -9.95
CA PRO A 64 2.21 11.08 -10.01
C PRO A 64 2.97 11.58 -8.78
N ALA A 65 3.84 10.73 -8.22
CA ALA A 65 4.82 11.19 -7.25
C ALA A 65 6.00 11.89 -7.97
N ILE A 66 6.60 11.23 -8.94
CA ILE A 66 7.67 11.72 -9.82
C ILE A 66 7.20 11.69 -11.26
N ARG A 67 6.79 10.50 -11.77
CA ARG A 67 6.29 10.31 -13.14
C ARG A 67 4.87 9.70 -13.11
N PRO A 68 4.03 9.97 -14.13
CA PRO A 68 2.72 9.32 -14.24
C PRO A 68 2.82 7.81 -14.38
N LEU A 69 1.84 7.07 -13.85
CA LEU A 69 1.76 5.62 -13.98
C LEU A 69 1.82 5.15 -15.45
N LEU A 70 1.10 5.84 -16.34
CA LEU A 70 1.11 5.48 -17.77
C LEU A 70 2.51 5.61 -18.41
N ASP A 71 3.29 6.60 -18.01
CA ASP A 71 4.64 6.80 -18.54
C ASP A 71 5.57 5.70 -17.95
N TRP A 72 5.40 5.37 -16.67
CA TRP A 72 6.12 4.26 -16.05
C TRP A 72 5.82 2.92 -16.76
N LEU A 73 4.54 2.64 -17.06
CA LEU A 73 4.13 1.43 -17.80
C LEU A 73 4.77 1.34 -19.19
N LYS A 74 4.83 2.47 -19.91
CA LYS A 74 5.45 2.51 -21.26
C LYS A 74 6.96 2.29 -21.24
N ASP A 75 7.61 2.54 -20.12
CA ASP A 75 9.03 2.33 -19.93
C ASP A 75 9.35 0.86 -19.54
N GLN A 76 8.31 0.05 -19.21
CA GLN A 76 8.52 -1.35 -18.87
C GLN A 76 8.86 -2.20 -20.10
N PRO A 77 9.75 -3.18 -19.97
CA PRO A 77 10.01 -4.16 -21.03
C PRO A 77 8.73 -4.91 -21.42
N GLU A 78 8.56 -5.20 -22.71
CA GLU A 78 7.38 -5.93 -23.22
C GLU A 78 7.20 -7.29 -22.52
N ARG A 79 8.30 -7.96 -22.17
CA ARG A 79 8.26 -9.20 -21.41
C ARG A 79 7.57 -9.04 -20.05
N GLU A 80 7.89 -7.97 -19.32
CA GLU A 80 7.32 -7.70 -18.00
C GLU A 80 5.83 -7.32 -18.11
N LEU A 81 5.46 -6.53 -19.13
CA LEU A 81 4.06 -6.26 -19.43
C LEU A 81 3.28 -7.53 -19.75
N SER A 82 3.89 -8.47 -20.49
CA SER A 82 3.26 -9.74 -20.86
C SER A 82 2.98 -10.64 -19.64
N GLU A 83 3.76 -10.53 -18.56
CA GLU A 83 3.48 -11.25 -17.31
C GLU A 83 2.17 -10.76 -16.64
N TRP A 84 1.75 -9.55 -16.97
CA TRP A 84 0.48 -8.95 -16.56
C TRP A 84 -0.62 -9.02 -17.63
N GLU A 85 -0.42 -9.84 -18.69
CA GLU A 85 -1.33 -9.91 -19.84
C GLU A 85 -1.57 -8.55 -20.52
N LEU A 86 -0.58 -7.66 -20.45
CA LEU A 86 -0.63 -6.33 -21.06
C LEU A 86 0.22 -6.26 -22.32
N SER A 87 -0.29 -5.56 -23.33
CA SER A 87 0.44 -5.20 -24.53
C SER A 87 0.79 -3.70 -24.53
N PRO A 88 1.98 -3.30 -25.02
CA PRO A 88 2.33 -1.88 -25.17
C PRO A 88 1.28 -1.05 -25.92
N HIS A 89 0.55 -1.69 -26.85
CA HIS A 89 -0.49 -1.04 -27.65
C HIS A 89 -1.78 -0.76 -26.89
N ASP A 90 -2.04 -1.49 -25.78
CA ASP A 90 -3.25 -1.39 -24.98
C ASP A 90 -3.11 -0.44 -23.80
N LEU A 91 -1.89 0.09 -23.59
CA LEU A 91 -1.63 0.99 -22.48
C LEU A 91 -2.34 2.33 -22.68
N THR A 92 -3.25 2.65 -21.77
CA THR A 92 -4.03 3.88 -21.81
C THR A 92 -4.26 4.48 -20.44
N GLY A 93 -4.40 5.79 -20.38
CA GLY A 93 -4.75 6.52 -19.16
C GLY A 93 -6.17 6.24 -18.64
N ARG A 94 -7.00 5.53 -19.41
CA ARG A 94 -8.40 5.18 -19.05
C ARG A 94 -8.56 3.70 -18.70
N ALA A 95 -7.48 2.95 -18.62
CA ALA A 95 -7.53 1.56 -18.16
C ALA A 95 -7.43 1.45 -16.63
N PHE A 96 -8.03 0.38 -16.10
CA PHE A 96 -7.77 -0.11 -14.76
C PHE A 96 -6.66 -1.15 -14.85
N TYR A 97 -5.65 -1.05 -14.00
CA TYR A 97 -4.54 -1.98 -13.95
C TYR A 97 -4.58 -2.82 -12.67
N PRO A 98 -3.93 -4.00 -12.65
CA PRO A 98 -3.82 -4.83 -11.45
C PRO A 98 -3.28 -4.06 -10.26
N ARG A 99 -3.85 -4.28 -9.08
CA ARG A 99 -3.41 -3.61 -7.85
C ARG A 99 -1.94 -3.89 -7.55
N VAL A 100 -1.51 -5.13 -7.75
CA VAL A 100 -0.12 -5.53 -7.49
C VAL A 100 0.84 -4.77 -8.39
N LEU A 101 0.53 -4.64 -9.68
CA LEU A 101 1.32 -3.85 -10.64
C LEU A 101 1.41 -2.36 -10.23
N ILE A 102 0.31 -1.79 -9.74
CA ILE A 102 0.35 -0.43 -9.18
C ILE A 102 1.23 -0.38 -7.93
N GLY A 103 1.26 -1.45 -7.15
CA GLY A 103 2.15 -1.58 -6.00
C GLY A 103 3.62 -1.49 -6.38
N GLU A 104 4.03 -2.14 -7.47
CA GLU A 104 5.39 -2.06 -8.02
C GLU A 104 5.74 -0.62 -8.42
N TYR A 105 4.87 0.03 -9.19
CA TYR A 105 5.03 1.45 -9.54
C TYR A 105 5.18 2.35 -8.30
N LEU A 106 4.31 2.18 -7.31
CA LEU A 106 4.37 3.00 -6.08
C LEU A 106 5.64 2.76 -5.29
N GLY A 107 6.13 1.52 -5.23
CA GLY A 107 7.38 1.14 -4.58
C GLY A 107 8.59 1.81 -5.24
N GLU A 108 8.67 1.79 -6.56
CA GLU A 108 9.74 2.47 -7.32
C GLU A 108 9.68 3.98 -7.16
N GLU A 109 8.49 4.58 -7.26
CA GLU A 109 8.30 6.01 -7.07
C GLU A 109 8.69 6.46 -5.66
N PHE A 110 8.40 5.62 -4.65
CA PHE A 110 8.77 5.87 -3.27
C PHE A 110 10.30 5.86 -3.09
N ALA A 111 10.98 4.84 -3.61
CA ALA A 111 12.43 4.73 -3.54
C ALA A 111 13.11 5.93 -4.24
N ALA A 112 12.69 6.23 -5.46
CA ALA A 112 13.21 7.35 -6.23
C ALA A 112 12.96 8.70 -5.54
N LEU A 113 11.81 8.86 -4.88
CA LEU A 113 11.50 10.08 -4.14
C LEU A 113 12.35 10.22 -2.87
N CYS A 114 12.65 9.11 -2.17
CA CYS A 114 13.60 9.10 -1.06
C CYS A 114 14.98 9.62 -1.50
N ASP A 115 15.48 9.14 -2.65
CA ASP A 115 16.76 9.57 -3.17
C ASP A 115 16.76 11.05 -3.59
N LYS A 116 15.72 11.49 -4.30
CA LYS A 116 15.54 12.92 -4.64
C LYS A 116 15.46 13.82 -3.40
N ALA A 117 14.85 13.36 -2.32
CA ALA A 117 14.81 14.12 -1.07
C ALA A 117 16.22 14.21 -0.43
N ARG A 118 17.01 13.13 -0.48
CA ARG A 118 18.40 13.11 0.00
C ARG A 118 19.28 14.05 -0.83
N GLU A 119 19.13 14.05 -2.15
CA GLU A 119 19.84 14.97 -3.07
C GLU A 119 19.58 16.44 -2.76
N LYS A 120 18.37 16.76 -2.27
CA LYS A 120 17.97 18.11 -1.83
C LYS A 120 18.48 18.48 -0.42
N GLY A 121 19.25 17.60 0.22
CA GLY A 121 19.85 17.85 1.53
C GLY A 121 18.99 17.43 2.72
N HIS A 122 17.89 16.71 2.51
CA HIS A 122 17.15 16.07 3.59
C HIS A 122 17.85 14.77 4.00
N ARG A 123 17.75 14.39 5.27
CA ARG A 123 18.11 13.05 5.73
C ARG A 123 16.84 12.20 5.70
N VAL A 124 16.78 11.18 4.85
CA VAL A 124 15.65 10.25 4.77
C VAL A 124 16.12 8.85 5.16
N THR A 125 15.53 8.29 6.20
CA THR A 125 15.75 6.93 6.67
C THR A 125 14.43 6.16 6.51
N VAL A 126 14.49 4.94 5.97
CA VAL A 126 13.35 4.03 5.89
C VAL A 126 13.69 2.82 6.74
N GLU A 127 12.84 2.52 7.70
CA GLU A 127 12.98 1.38 8.60
C GLU A 127 11.85 0.40 8.33
N THR A 128 12.17 -0.73 7.71
CA THR A 128 11.27 -1.84 7.45
C THR A 128 11.27 -2.83 8.61
N ASP A 129 10.28 -3.73 8.65
CA ASP A 129 10.05 -4.67 9.75
C ASP A 129 10.00 -3.97 11.11
N CYS A 130 9.54 -2.72 11.10
CA CYS A 130 9.58 -1.82 12.23
C CYS A 130 8.17 -1.26 12.51
N ARG A 131 7.40 -2.02 13.28
CA ARG A 131 6.03 -1.62 13.66
C ARG A 131 6.06 -0.68 14.85
N VAL A 132 5.47 0.50 14.66
CA VAL A 132 5.18 1.43 15.76
C VAL A 132 3.89 0.97 16.45
N ALA A 133 3.97 0.67 17.74
CA ALA A 133 2.86 0.20 18.56
C ALA A 133 2.09 1.34 19.20
N ASP A 134 2.79 2.39 19.66
CA ASP A 134 2.18 3.52 20.36
C ASP A 134 2.98 4.82 20.17
N ILE A 135 2.34 5.92 20.49
CA ILE A 135 2.93 7.27 20.52
C ILE A 135 2.59 7.89 21.86
N VAL A 136 3.59 8.20 22.66
CA VAL A 136 3.42 8.86 23.95
C VAL A 136 4.07 10.24 23.96
N ALA A 137 3.60 11.13 24.81
CA ALA A 137 4.22 12.44 24.98
C ALA A 137 5.36 12.35 26.00
N ARG A 138 6.55 12.86 25.64
CA ARG A 138 7.68 13.07 26.56
C ARG A 138 8.25 14.47 26.36
N ASP A 139 8.22 15.29 27.40
CA ASP A 139 8.71 16.68 27.38
C ASP A 139 8.09 17.52 26.25
N GLY A 140 6.77 17.33 26.00
CA GLY A 140 6.03 18.04 24.94
C GLY A 140 6.31 17.57 23.52
N LYS A 141 7.07 16.48 23.34
CA LYS A 141 7.38 15.89 22.03
C LYS A 141 6.86 14.45 21.92
N PRO A 142 6.52 13.99 20.71
CA PRO A 142 6.13 12.61 20.48
C PRO A 142 7.33 11.66 20.59
N LEU A 143 7.17 10.63 21.41
CA LEU A 143 8.05 9.49 21.54
C LEU A 143 7.35 8.26 20.97
N LEU A 144 7.96 7.62 19.97
CA LEU A 144 7.45 6.39 19.41
C LEU A 144 7.86 5.17 20.24
N GLN A 145 6.92 4.26 20.40
CA GLN A 145 7.15 2.94 21.01
C GLN A 145 7.01 1.88 19.93
N LEU A 146 8.03 1.05 19.77
CA LEU A 146 8.01 -0.05 18.81
C LEU A 146 7.38 -1.30 19.42
N GLU A 147 6.82 -2.15 18.57
CA GLU A 147 6.24 -3.44 18.99
C GLU A 147 7.29 -4.37 19.59
N ASN A 148 8.56 -4.29 19.13
CA ASN A 148 9.67 -5.02 19.71
C ASN A 148 10.21 -4.28 20.95
N PRO A 149 9.93 -4.75 22.17
CA PRO A 149 10.37 -4.08 23.39
C PRO A 149 11.90 -4.15 23.61
N ALA A 150 12.61 -4.99 22.88
CA ALA A 150 14.07 -5.04 22.92
C ALA A 150 14.72 -3.88 22.18
N ASP A 151 13.98 -3.14 21.35
CA ASP A 151 14.44 -1.93 20.70
C ASP A 151 14.35 -0.74 21.67
N SER A 152 15.46 -0.46 22.34
CA SER A 152 15.59 0.59 23.35
C SER A 152 15.97 1.97 22.79
N ARG A 153 15.86 2.15 21.48
CA ARG A 153 16.21 3.43 20.83
C ARG A 153 15.32 4.56 21.34
N ASP A 154 15.92 5.72 21.52
CA ASP A 154 15.20 6.94 21.87
C ASP A 154 14.59 7.57 20.60
N LEU A 155 13.36 7.19 20.28
CA LEU A 155 12.61 7.61 19.10
C LEU A 155 11.78 8.88 19.37
N LEU A 156 12.42 9.90 19.93
CA LEU A 156 11.81 11.22 20.17
C LEU A 156 11.88 12.05 18.87
N PHE A 157 10.75 12.61 18.44
CA PHE A 157 10.64 13.42 17.24
C PHE A 157 10.09 14.80 17.56
N ASP A 158 10.21 15.73 16.62
CA ASP A 158 9.55 17.05 16.73
C ASP A 158 8.11 16.94 16.26
N ASP A 159 7.83 16.16 15.20
CA ASP A 159 6.50 15.88 14.70
C ASP A 159 6.34 14.40 14.29
N VAL A 160 5.11 13.91 14.30
CA VAL A 160 4.72 12.60 13.81
C VAL A 160 3.55 12.70 12.84
N ILE A 161 3.67 12.03 11.70
CA ILE A 161 2.62 11.90 10.69
C ILE A 161 2.17 10.44 10.67
N ILE A 162 0.90 10.19 10.94
CA ILE A 162 0.32 8.86 10.94
C ILE A 162 -0.25 8.58 9.54
N ALA A 163 0.40 7.67 8.82
CA ALA A 163 0.05 7.21 7.48
C ALA A 163 -0.10 5.68 7.42
N SER A 164 -0.57 5.09 8.52
CA SER A 164 -0.63 3.64 8.75
C SER A 164 -1.65 2.89 7.89
N GLY A 165 -2.49 3.61 7.11
CA GLY A 165 -3.52 3.02 6.27
C GLY A 165 -4.72 2.51 7.07
N HIS A 166 -5.39 1.47 6.56
CA HIS A 166 -6.58 0.90 7.17
C HIS A 166 -6.24 -0.06 8.32
N SER A 167 -7.02 0.04 9.39
CA SER A 167 -7.09 -1.00 10.41
C SER A 167 -8.33 -1.85 10.15
N TRP A 168 -8.13 -3.15 9.94
CA TRP A 168 -9.24 -4.07 9.74
C TRP A 168 -9.94 -4.32 11.06
N PRO A 169 -11.28 -4.25 11.12
CA PRO A 169 -12.02 -4.64 12.31
C PRO A 169 -11.73 -6.11 12.64
N LYS A 170 -11.67 -6.44 13.91
CA LYS A 170 -11.68 -7.85 14.37
C LYS A 170 -12.89 -8.52 13.75
N LYS A 171 -12.73 -9.77 13.30
CA LYS A 171 -13.77 -10.55 12.61
C LYS A 171 -15.13 -10.34 13.28
N PRO A 172 -16.09 -9.67 12.61
CA PRO A 172 -17.39 -9.45 13.22
C PRO A 172 -18.15 -10.78 13.33
N GLU A 173 -18.83 -10.96 14.43
CA GLU A 173 -19.78 -12.05 14.64
C GLU A 173 -21.18 -11.45 14.76
N VAL A 174 -22.11 -11.94 13.96
CA VAL A 174 -23.50 -11.49 13.98
C VAL A 174 -24.37 -12.73 14.23
N ASP A 175 -25.09 -12.73 15.33
CA ASP A 175 -26.01 -13.82 15.73
C ASP A 175 -25.34 -15.22 15.71
N GLY A 176 -24.11 -15.32 16.16
CA GLY A 176 -23.33 -16.56 16.17
C GLY A 176 -22.72 -16.94 14.81
N VAL A 177 -22.96 -16.16 13.77
CA VAL A 177 -22.35 -16.36 12.45
C VAL A 177 -21.06 -15.55 12.35
N ARG A 178 -19.94 -16.24 12.13
CA ARG A 178 -18.63 -15.61 11.91
C ARG A 178 -18.55 -15.12 10.48
N LEU A 179 -18.37 -13.83 10.31
CA LEU A 179 -18.14 -13.23 8.99
C LEU A 179 -16.66 -13.35 8.60
N ALA A 180 -16.38 -13.86 7.41
CA ALA A 180 -15.03 -13.85 6.84
C ALA A 180 -14.67 -12.43 6.37
N SER A 181 -13.42 -12.00 6.63
CA SER A 181 -12.91 -10.78 6.03
C SER A 181 -12.58 -11.02 4.55
N PRO A 182 -12.89 -10.09 3.63
CA PRO A 182 -12.46 -10.21 2.22
C PRO A 182 -10.93 -10.12 2.04
N TRP A 183 -10.22 -9.74 3.09
CA TRP A 183 -8.76 -9.54 3.05
C TRP A 183 -8.03 -10.36 4.12
N PRO A 184 -6.88 -10.98 3.78
CA PRO A 184 -6.38 -11.18 2.41
C PRO A 184 -7.36 -11.99 1.56
N TYR A 185 -7.25 -11.89 0.23
CA TYR A 185 -8.14 -12.59 -0.72
C TYR A 185 -8.15 -14.11 -0.52
N THR A 186 -7.07 -14.67 0.01
CA THR A 186 -6.96 -16.10 0.36
C THR A 186 -7.98 -16.56 1.39
N ASN A 187 -8.52 -15.66 2.22
CA ASN A 187 -9.62 -15.99 3.13
C ASN A 187 -10.89 -16.38 2.36
N ILE A 188 -11.07 -15.82 1.17
CA ILE A 188 -12.25 -16.04 0.31
C ILE A 188 -12.03 -17.27 -0.57
N THR A 189 -10.87 -17.38 -1.21
CA THR A 189 -10.55 -18.52 -2.08
C THR A 189 -10.40 -19.84 -1.32
N ALA A 190 -10.21 -19.78 0.01
CA ALA A 190 -10.18 -20.96 0.90
C ALA A 190 -11.56 -21.43 1.36
N LEU A 191 -12.65 -20.71 1.00
CA LEU A 191 -14.02 -21.16 1.32
C LEU A 191 -14.40 -22.32 0.40
N ASP A 192 -15.12 -23.29 0.95
CA ASP A 192 -15.67 -24.39 0.16
C ASP A 192 -16.73 -23.88 -0.82
N ALA A 193 -16.86 -24.58 -1.96
CA ALA A 193 -17.92 -24.28 -2.91
C ALA A 193 -19.31 -24.55 -2.31
N GLY A 194 -20.22 -23.60 -2.47
CA GLY A 194 -21.59 -23.68 -1.92
C GLY A 194 -22.30 -22.33 -1.96
N ASP A 195 -23.36 -22.22 -1.17
CA ASP A 195 -24.10 -20.97 -1.04
C ASP A 195 -23.35 -20.02 -0.10
N ILE A 196 -22.80 -18.94 -0.65
CA ILE A 196 -22.02 -17.94 0.07
C ILE A 196 -22.75 -16.62 0.12
N GLY A 197 -23.10 -16.18 1.33
CA GLY A 197 -23.72 -14.87 1.54
C GLY A 197 -22.67 -13.76 1.58
N ILE A 198 -22.89 -12.69 0.81
CA ILE A 198 -22.04 -11.50 0.81
C ILE A 198 -22.82 -10.33 1.43
N LEU A 199 -22.29 -9.77 2.52
CA LEU A 199 -22.89 -8.61 3.17
C LEU A 199 -22.30 -7.32 2.60
N GLY A 200 -23.09 -6.62 1.79
CA GLY A 200 -22.72 -5.39 1.10
C GLY A 200 -22.65 -5.57 -0.41
N SER A 201 -22.61 -4.46 -1.15
CA SER A 201 -22.65 -4.43 -2.63
C SER A 201 -21.62 -3.46 -3.23
N SER A 202 -20.63 -3.00 -2.45
CA SER A 202 -19.58 -2.10 -2.91
C SER A 202 -18.40 -2.87 -3.51
N LEU A 203 -17.32 -2.18 -3.83
CA LEU A 203 -16.14 -2.72 -4.52
C LEU A 203 -15.58 -3.98 -3.85
N SER A 204 -15.55 -4.03 -2.51
CA SER A 204 -15.09 -5.23 -1.79
C SER A 204 -16.00 -6.46 -2.04
N ALA A 205 -17.31 -6.25 -2.25
CA ALA A 205 -18.20 -7.33 -2.61
C ALA A 205 -17.94 -7.83 -4.04
N ILE A 206 -17.59 -6.94 -4.95
CA ILE A 206 -17.17 -7.30 -6.32
C ILE A 206 -15.88 -8.11 -6.26
N ASP A 207 -14.88 -7.69 -5.48
CA ASP A 207 -13.64 -8.44 -5.27
C ASP A 207 -13.91 -9.86 -4.75
N VAL A 208 -14.86 -10.02 -3.81
CA VAL A 208 -15.26 -11.34 -3.30
C VAL A 208 -15.89 -12.21 -4.40
N VAL A 209 -16.82 -11.64 -5.20
CA VAL A 209 -17.45 -12.38 -6.32
C VAL A 209 -16.39 -12.83 -7.34
N VAL A 210 -15.46 -11.95 -7.69
CA VAL A 210 -14.39 -12.25 -8.65
C VAL A 210 -13.48 -13.35 -8.08
N ALA A 211 -13.07 -13.24 -6.81
CA ALA A 211 -12.22 -14.24 -6.15
C ALA A 211 -12.87 -15.62 -6.08
N LEU A 212 -14.17 -15.69 -5.73
CA LEU A 212 -14.93 -16.94 -5.72
C LEU A 212 -15.11 -17.49 -7.12
N GLY A 213 -15.36 -16.63 -8.12
CA GLY A 213 -15.44 -17.01 -9.50
C GLY A 213 -14.16 -17.69 -9.98
N HIS A 214 -13.00 -17.11 -9.69
CA HIS A 214 -11.71 -17.72 -10.01
C HIS A 214 -11.44 -19.02 -9.24
N ALA A 215 -11.87 -19.12 -7.98
CA ALA A 215 -11.63 -20.29 -7.15
C ALA A 215 -12.52 -21.50 -7.53
N HIS A 216 -13.81 -21.26 -7.87
CA HIS A 216 -14.82 -22.29 -8.00
C HIS A 216 -15.60 -22.22 -9.32
N GLY A 217 -15.47 -21.13 -10.08
CA GLY A 217 -16.18 -20.94 -11.33
C GLY A 217 -15.60 -21.76 -12.46
N VAL A 218 -16.46 -22.18 -13.37
CA VAL A 218 -16.06 -22.70 -14.68
C VAL A 218 -16.38 -21.60 -15.69
N PHE A 219 -15.36 -20.90 -16.16
CA PHE A 219 -15.49 -19.91 -17.21
C PHE A 219 -15.23 -20.63 -18.56
N GLY A 220 -16.26 -20.78 -19.39
CA GLY A 220 -16.09 -21.22 -20.77
C GLY A 220 -15.61 -20.04 -21.63
N GLU A 221 -14.79 -20.32 -22.63
CA GLU A 221 -14.53 -19.35 -23.71
C GLU A 221 -15.86 -19.06 -24.43
N SER A 222 -16.21 -17.78 -24.54
CA SER A 222 -17.39 -17.29 -25.26
C SER A 222 -17.02 -16.88 -26.68
#